data_5fe279719e8f574c36c30e0a51a1ad08
#
_entry.id   5fe279719e8f574c36c30e0a51a1ad08
#
_cell.length_a   1.000
_cell.length_b   1.000
_cell.length_c   1.000
_cell.angle_alpha   90.00
_cell.angle_beta   90.00
_cell.angle_gamma   90.00
#
_symmetry.space_group_name_H-M   'P 1'
#
loop_
_entity.id
_entity.type
_entity.pdbx_description
1 polymer ?
#
loop_
_entity_poly.entity_id
_entity_poly.type
_entity_poly.pdbx_seq_one_letter_code
_entity_poly.pdbx_strand_id
1 'polypeptide(L)'
;RFNEIVDIILGLWGTPGFTYHGDHYQVDDLTIAPTPIQKPHPPLYLAISRTPGTIDDAVSRGLPMLTSANTPDEDVLGLRDLYATKCAEAGIKPQWADMPFFRVTYVAEDQKTAEEDPQEAMNWVADLNGYRRTLKGGSEIYADLDNWIKTRPENPPSYESRLKSTAYFGT
;
A
#
# COMPACT_ATOMS: atom_id res chain seq x y z
N ARG A 1 -12.48 9.72 10.63
CA ARG A 1 -11.83 8.65 11.44
C ARG A 1 -10.36 8.49 11.08
N PHE A 2 -10.04 8.27 9.80
CA PHE A 2 -8.63 8.06 9.38
C PHE A 2 -7.74 9.23 9.80
N ASN A 3 -8.13 10.46 9.49
CA ASN A 3 -7.36 11.66 9.82
C ASN A 3 -7.14 11.83 11.32
N GLU A 4 -8.17 11.59 12.14
CA GLU A 4 -8.04 11.63 13.60
C GLU A 4 -7.03 10.59 14.12
N ILE A 5 -7.02 9.36 13.55
CA ILE A 5 -6.04 8.34 13.92
C ILE A 5 -4.61 8.79 13.59
N VAL A 6 -4.41 9.37 12.42
CA VAL A 6 -3.08 9.89 12.03
C VAL A 6 -2.64 11.01 12.97
N ASP A 7 -3.53 11.95 13.30
CA ASP A 7 -3.26 13.06 14.23
C ASP A 7 -2.91 12.55 15.63
N ILE A 8 -3.65 11.55 16.11
CA ILE A 8 -3.38 10.91 17.42
C ILE A 8 -2.03 10.19 17.41
N ILE A 9 -1.69 9.42 16.36
CA ILE A 9 -0.39 8.75 16.25
C ILE A 9 0.75 9.76 16.29
N LEU A 10 0.66 10.80 15.48
CA LEU A 10 1.71 11.84 15.43
C LEU A 10 1.83 12.60 16.75
N GLY A 11 0.71 12.91 17.39
CA GLY A 11 0.68 13.57 18.69
C GLY A 11 1.30 12.71 19.78
N LEU A 12 0.95 11.43 19.87
CA LEU A 12 1.51 10.49 20.84
C LEU A 12 3.01 10.22 20.65
N TRP A 13 3.49 10.27 19.41
CA TRP A 13 4.92 10.12 19.13
C TRP A 13 5.75 11.35 19.54
N GLY A 14 5.12 12.52 19.51
CA GLY A 14 5.81 13.81 19.75
C GLY A 14 5.67 14.35 21.17
N THR A 15 4.59 14.02 21.89
CA THR A 15 4.20 14.72 23.11
C THR A 15 3.81 13.75 24.23
N PRO A 16 4.56 13.66 25.33
CA PRO A 16 4.09 13.02 26.56
C PRO A 16 2.85 13.74 27.11
N GLY A 17 1.92 12.99 27.70
CA GLY A 17 0.66 13.55 28.21
C GLY A 17 -0.23 14.10 27.09
N PHE A 18 -0.21 13.47 25.92
CA PHE A 18 -0.97 13.92 24.76
C PHE A 18 -2.48 13.80 24.99
N THR A 19 -3.22 14.86 24.66
CA THR A 19 -4.68 14.92 24.71
C THR A 19 -5.23 15.28 23.34
N TYR A 20 -6.27 14.58 22.92
CA TYR A 20 -6.97 14.79 21.64
C TYR A 20 -8.47 14.53 21.79
N HIS A 21 -9.27 15.50 21.38
CA HIS A 21 -10.73 15.38 21.39
C HIS A 21 -11.27 15.59 19.98
N GLY A 22 -11.52 14.50 19.25
CA GLY A 22 -12.12 14.49 17.92
C GLY A 22 -13.58 14.07 17.91
N ASP A 23 -14.14 13.97 16.71
CA ASP A 23 -15.54 13.52 16.53
C ASP A 23 -15.72 12.02 16.82
N HIS A 24 -14.65 11.23 16.65
CA HIS A 24 -14.70 9.78 16.76
C HIS A 24 -13.82 9.20 17.86
N TYR A 25 -12.75 9.89 18.22
CA TYR A 25 -11.78 9.42 19.19
C TYR A 25 -11.47 10.47 20.26
N GLN A 26 -11.33 9.99 21.50
CA GLN A 26 -10.96 10.79 22.66
C GLN A 26 -9.73 10.16 23.31
N VAL A 27 -8.73 10.99 23.60
CA VAL A 27 -7.49 10.60 24.28
C VAL A 27 -7.19 11.68 25.32
N ASP A 28 -7.00 11.28 26.57
CA ASP A 28 -6.72 12.20 27.69
C ASP A 28 -5.42 11.82 28.36
N ASP A 29 -4.48 12.76 28.43
CA ASP A 29 -3.21 12.69 29.17
C ASP A 29 -2.45 11.37 28.95
N LEU A 30 -2.40 10.88 27.68
CA LEU A 30 -1.79 9.60 27.35
C LEU A 30 -0.32 9.75 27.00
N THR A 31 0.50 8.92 27.64
CA THR A 31 1.93 8.77 27.32
C THR A 31 2.19 7.34 26.88
N ILE A 32 2.81 7.16 25.72
CA ILE A 32 3.18 5.81 25.21
C ILE A 32 4.60 5.44 25.64
N ALA A 33 4.83 4.13 25.80
CA ALA A 33 6.15 3.55 26.03
C ALA A 33 6.29 2.25 25.20
N PRO A 34 7.42 2.06 24.49
CA PRO A 34 8.52 3.00 24.29
C PRO A 34 8.15 4.19 23.38
N THR A 35 8.82 5.34 23.55
CA THR A 35 8.71 6.47 22.64
C THR A 35 9.64 6.28 21.43
N PRO A 36 9.32 6.81 20.24
CA PRO A 36 10.21 6.80 19.09
C PRO A 36 11.52 7.52 19.36
N ILE A 37 12.64 6.94 18.89
CA ILE A 37 13.97 7.55 18.96
C ILE A 37 14.13 8.61 17.87
N GLN A 38 13.55 8.37 16.69
CA GLN A 38 13.59 9.27 15.55
C GLN A 38 12.87 10.58 15.85
N LYS A 39 13.43 11.70 15.37
CA LYS A 39 12.83 13.03 15.54
C LYS A 39 12.55 13.67 14.18
N PRO A 40 11.40 14.30 13.98
CA PRO A 40 10.29 14.49 14.95
C PRO A 40 9.54 13.18 15.26
N HIS A 41 9.54 12.19 14.37
CA HIS A 41 8.90 10.88 14.48
C HIS A 41 9.51 9.91 13.46
N PRO A 42 9.23 8.59 13.53
CA PRO A 42 9.57 7.66 12.46
C PRO A 42 9.00 8.10 11.12
N PRO A 43 9.64 7.74 9.98
CA PRO A 43 9.07 8.00 8.66
C PRO A 43 7.65 7.44 8.55
N LEU A 44 6.73 8.24 8.05
CA LEU A 44 5.33 7.88 7.84
C LEU A 44 5.00 7.97 6.35
N TYR A 45 4.34 6.94 5.82
CA TYR A 45 3.94 6.84 4.42
C TYR A 45 2.46 6.61 4.32
N LEU A 46 1.81 7.26 3.37
CA LEU A 46 0.40 7.02 3.07
C LEU A 46 0.27 5.93 1.99
N ALA A 47 -0.29 4.78 2.36
CA ALA A 47 -0.55 3.72 1.39
C ALA A 47 -1.70 4.14 0.45
N ILE A 48 -1.41 4.15 -0.84
CA ILE A 48 -2.36 4.52 -1.89
C ILE A 48 -2.58 3.38 -2.86
N SER A 49 -3.83 3.16 -3.27
CA SER A 49 -4.15 2.20 -4.32
C SER A 49 -4.91 2.83 -5.48
N ARG A 50 -6.10 3.38 -5.25
CA ARG A 50 -6.99 3.91 -6.29
C ARG A 50 -7.83 5.11 -5.86
N THR A 51 -7.71 5.56 -4.63
CA THR A 51 -8.58 6.61 -4.08
C THR A 51 -7.92 7.97 -4.22
N PRO A 52 -8.38 8.86 -5.11
CA PRO A 52 -7.78 10.19 -5.30
C PRO A 52 -7.69 11.01 -4.01
N GLY A 53 -8.69 10.91 -3.12
CA GLY A 53 -8.70 11.62 -1.84
C GLY A 53 -7.53 11.26 -0.91
N THR A 54 -6.93 10.07 -1.06
CA THR A 54 -5.72 9.71 -0.30
C THR A 54 -4.51 10.54 -0.74
N ILE A 55 -4.47 10.99 -2.01
CA ILE A 55 -3.42 11.88 -2.50
C ILE A 55 -3.59 13.27 -1.87
N ASP A 56 -4.82 13.76 -1.76
CA ASP A 56 -5.08 15.03 -1.10
C ASP A 56 -4.66 15.00 0.37
N ASP A 57 -4.92 13.90 1.08
CA ASP A 57 -4.46 13.67 2.45
C ASP A 57 -2.92 13.62 2.54
N ALA A 58 -2.25 12.94 1.58
CA ALA A 58 -0.79 12.90 1.53
C ALA A 58 -0.18 14.29 1.34
N VAL A 59 -0.71 15.05 0.39
CA VAL A 59 -0.25 16.42 0.09
C VAL A 59 -0.48 17.35 1.27
N SER A 60 -1.69 17.36 1.85
CA SER A 60 -2.04 18.25 2.97
C SER A 60 -1.17 18.03 4.21
N ARG A 61 -0.66 16.81 4.40
CA ARG A 61 0.19 16.41 5.52
C ARG A 61 1.68 16.43 5.20
N GLY A 62 2.06 16.69 3.93
CA GLY A 62 3.45 16.60 3.48
C GLY A 62 4.04 15.20 3.58
N LEU A 63 3.22 14.15 3.45
CA LEU A 63 3.65 12.77 3.58
C LEU A 63 3.96 12.16 2.21
N PRO A 64 5.02 11.33 2.10
CA PRO A 64 5.26 10.54 0.91
C PRO A 64 4.23 9.41 0.78
N MET A 65 4.02 8.95 -0.45
CA MET A 65 3.09 7.88 -0.78
C MET A 65 3.80 6.53 -0.90
N LEU A 66 3.03 5.47 -0.69
CA LEU A 66 3.44 4.09 -0.86
C LEU A 66 2.42 3.37 -1.75
N THR A 67 2.86 2.77 -2.87
CA THR A 67 2.00 1.99 -3.75
C THR A 67 2.08 0.49 -3.48
N SER A 68 1.02 -0.25 -3.83
CA SER A 68 1.03 -1.71 -3.73
C SER A 68 1.96 -2.34 -4.78
N ALA A 69 2.59 -3.47 -4.44
CA ALA A 69 3.38 -4.27 -5.36
C ALA A 69 2.61 -4.76 -6.61
N ASN A 70 1.28 -4.85 -6.51
CA ASN A 70 0.41 -5.29 -7.59
C ASN A 70 -0.17 -4.13 -8.43
N THR A 71 0.26 -2.89 -8.19
CA THR A 71 -0.16 -1.75 -9.00
C THR A 71 0.66 -1.74 -10.30
N PRO A 72 0.05 -1.78 -11.49
CA PRO A 72 0.77 -1.70 -12.76
C PRO A 72 1.66 -0.46 -12.85
N ASP A 73 2.76 -0.54 -13.59
CA ASP A 73 3.73 0.54 -13.70
C ASP A 73 3.10 1.83 -14.25
N GLU A 74 2.23 1.73 -15.25
CA GLU A 74 1.50 2.87 -15.80
C GLU A 74 0.60 3.56 -14.76
N ASP A 75 -0.07 2.79 -13.91
CA ASP A 75 -0.89 3.33 -12.82
C ASP A 75 -0.02 4.03 -11.77
N VAL A 76 1.14 3.45 -11.43
CA VAL A 76 2.09 4.09 -10.50
C VAL A 76 2.59 5.41 -11.03
N LEU A 77 2.93 5.47 -12.34
CA LEU A 77 3.35 6.71 -12.99
C LEU A 77 2.22 7.75 -12.98
N GLY A 78 0.98 7.35 -13.29
CA GLY A 78 -0.19 8.22 -13.22
C GLY A 78 -0.45 8.78 -11.82
N LEU A 79 -0.34 7.93 -10.78
CA LEU A 79 -0.47 8.37 -9.37
C LEU A 79 0.64 9.35 -8.98
N ARG A 80 1.88 9.11 -9.43
CA ARG A 80 3.02 10.00 -9.21
C ARG A 80 2.79 11.38 -9.84
N ASP A 81 2.32 11.40 -11.08
CA ASP A 81 2.09 12.65 -11.81
C ASP A 81 0.93 13.44 -11.18
N LEU A 82 -0.11 12.76 -10.73
CA LEU A 82 -1.21 13.39 -9.99
C LEU A 82 -0.74 13.98 -8.65
N TYR A 83 0.10 13.24 -7.90
CA TYR A 83 0.70 13.75 -6.67
C TYR A 83 1.58 14.99 -6.93
N ALA A 84 2.40 14.96 -7.99
CA ALA A 84 3.22 16.12 -8.37
C ALA A 84 2.36 17.35 -8.68
N THR A 85 1.27 17.17 -9.43
CA THR A 85 0.33 18.23 -9.77
C THR A 85 -0.28 18.84 -8.51
N LYS A 86 -0.77 18.00 -7.61
CA LYS A 86 -1.38 18.45 -6.35
C LYS A 86 -0.38 19.13 -5.40
N CYS A 87 0.86 18.65 -5.36
CA CYS A 87 1.93 19.33 -4.62
C CYS A 87 2.20 20.73 -5.19
N ALA A 88 2.25 20.85 -6.53
CA ALA A 88 2.46 22.14 -7.18
C ALA A 88 1.31 23.12 -6.90
N GLU A 89 0.05 22.66 -6.95
CA GLU A 89 -1.13 23.45 -6.59
C GLU A 89 -1.09 23.94 -5.13
N ALA A 90 -0.56 23.10 -4.22
CA ALA A 90 -0.39 23.44 -2.80
C ALA A 90 0.89 24.21 -2.47
N GLY A 91 1.77 24.47 -3.45
CA GLY A 91 3.07 25.10 -3.25
C GLY A 91 4.07 24.23 -2.46
N ILE A 92 3.91 22.92 -2.48
CA ILE A 92 4.72 21.93 -1.76
C ILE A 92 5.65 21.23 -2.74
N LYS A 93 6.90 20.96 -2.34
CA LYS A 93 7.84 20.18 -3.15
C LYS A 93 7.54 18.68 -2.99
N PRO A 94 7.34 17.93 -4.10
CA PRO A 94 7.16 16.48 -4.02
C PRO A 94 8.38 15.77 -3.38
N GLN A 95 8.10 14.78 -2.53
CA GLN A 95 9.13 14.00 -1.82
C GLN A 95 9.40 12.68 -2.56
N TRP A 96 10.02 12.76 -3.73
CA TRP A 96 10.28 11.57 -4.59
C TRP A 96 11.27 10.59 -3.97
N ALA A 97 12.32 11.09 -3.30
CA ALA A 97 13.37 10.25 -2.74
C ALA A 97 12.86 9.30 -1.65
N ASP A 98 11.75 9.66 -1.00
CA ASP A 98 11.18 8.91 0.10
C ASP A 98 9.97 8.07 -0.31
N MET A 99 9.67 7.98 -1.63
CA MET A 99 8.57 7.17 -2.15
C MET A 99 9.02 5.74 -2.45
N PRO A 100 8.74 4.76 -1.59
CA PRO A 100 9.12 3.38 -1.85
C PRO A 100 8.35 2.82 -3.02
N PHE A 101 9.07 2.06 -3.84
CA PHE A 101 8.54 1.36 -5.00
C PHE A 101 8.63 -0.14 -4.77
N PHE A 102 7.50 -0.81 -4.68
CA PHE A 102 7.44 -2.24 -4.43
C PHE A 102 7.19 -3.01 -5.71
N ARG A 103 7.96 -4.07 -5.90
CA ARG A 103 7.74 -5.06 -6.95
C ARG A 103 8.00 -6.46 -6.44
N VAL A 104 7.26 -7.41 -6.98
CA VAL A 104 7.59 -8.82 -6.82
C VAL A 104 8.85 -9.07 -7.64
N THR A 105 9.86 -9.61 -7.00
CA THR A 105 11.17 -9.85 -7.63
C THR A 105 11.56 -11.30 -7.44
N TYR A 106 12.06 -11.94 -8.49
CA TYR A 106 12.63 -13.26 -8.45
C TYR A 106 13.91 -13.29 -9.31
N VAL A 107 14.96 -13.88 -8.80
CA VAL A 107 16.27 -13.97 -9.46
C VAL A 107 16.68 -15.42 -9.56
N ALA A 108 17.11 -15.86 -10.74
CA ALA A 108 17.59 -17.20 -11.01
C ALA A 108 18.88 -17.16 -11.86
N GLU A 109 19.46 -18.32 -12.14
CA GLU A 109 20.70 -18.43 -12.93
C GLU A 109 20.49 -18.07 -14.40
N ASP A 110 19.28 -18.25 -14.93
CA ASP A 110 18.92 -17.89 -16.30
C ASP A 110 17.51 -17.29 -16.37
N GLN A 111 17.26 -16.53 -17.43
CA GLN A 111 16.00 -15.79 -17.62
C GLN A 111 14.77 -16.71 -17.70
N LYS A 112 14.91 -17.87 -18.32
CA LYS A 112 13.78 -18.82 -18.46
C LYS A 112 13.36 -19.34 -17.09
N THR A 113 14.31 -19.79 -16.28
CA THR A 113 14.05 -20.23 -14.89
C THR A 113 13.47 -19.09 -14.06
N ALA A 114 13.99 -17.87 -14.20
CA ALA A 114 13.47 -16.71 -13.47
C ALA A 114 12.00 -16.41 -13.80
N GLU A 115 11.56 -16.68 -15.01
CA GLU A 115 10.18 -16.47 -15.44
C GLU A 115 9.25 -17.67 -15.15
N GLU A 116 9.74 -18.91 -15.22
CA GLU A 116 8.91 -20.10 -15.07
C GLU A 116 8.68 -20.52 -13.60
N ASP A 117 9.71 -20.50 -12.77
CA ASP A 117 9.64 -20.97 -11.38
C ASP A 117 8.59 -20.27 -10.51
N PRO A 118 8.43 -18.95 -10.55
CA PRO A 118 7.47 -18.27 -9.69
C PRO A 118 6.02 -18.34 -10.20
N GLN A 119 5.77 -18.93 -11.37
CA GLN A 119 4.46 -18.90 -12.03
C GLN A 119 3.33 -19.49 -11.16
N GLU A 120 3.56 -20.64 -10.56
CA GLU A 120 2.56 -21.29 -9.72
C GLU A 120 2.22 -20.44 -8.49
N ALA A 121 3.23 -19.95 -7.79
CA ALA A 121 3.05 -19.08 -6.63
C ALA A 121 2.34 -17.76 -6.98
N MET A 122 2.72 -17.15 -8.09
CA MET A 122 2.09 -15.91 -8.57
C MET A 122 0.62 -16.13 -8.97
N ASN A 123 0.30 -17.26 -9.59
CA ASN A 123 -1.07 -17.62 -9.91
C ASN A 123 -1.89 -17.86 -8.64
N TRP A 124 -1.37 -18.58 -7.69
CA TRP A 124 -2.02 -18.81 -6.40
C TRP A 124 -2.31 -17.48 -5.66
N VAL A 125 -1.35 -16.55 -5.60
CA VAL A 125 -1.54 -15.23 -4.98
C VAL A 125 -2.63 -14.43 -5.72
N ALA A 126 -2.68 -14.49 -7.05
CA ALA A 126 -3.71 -13.81 -7.82
C ALA A 126 -5.11 -14.38 -7.53
N ASP A 127 -5.22 -15.70 -7.44
CA ASP A 127 -6.46 -16.39 -7.10
C ASP A 127 -6.91 -16.07 -5.68
N LEU A 128 -6.00 -16.10 -4.71
CA LEU A 128 -6.28 -15.73 -3.33
C LEU A 128 -6.76 -14.26 -3.22
N ASN A 129 -6.13 -13.34 -3.92
CA ASN A 129 -6.54 -11.93 -3.93
C ASN A 129 -7.91 -11.74 -4.61
N GLY A 130 -8.21 -12.49 -5.67
CA GLY A 130 -9.53 -12.52 -6.30
C GLY A 130 -10.60 -13.01 -5.32
N TYR A 131 -10.34 -14.14 -4.67
CA TYR A 131 -11.25 -14.74 -3.69
C TYR A 131 -11.53 -13.79 -2.50
N ARG A 132 -10.49 -13.18 -1.92
CA ARG A 132 -10.64 -12.22 -0.82
C ARG A 132 -11.56 -11.05 -1.14
N ARG A 133 -11.63 -10.61 -2.39
CA ARG A 133 -12.54 -9.54 -2.83
C ARG A 133 -14.01 -9.94 -2.81
N THR A 134 -14.32 -11.23 -2.85
CA THR A 134 -15.69 -11.75 -2.82
C THR A 134 -16.22 -11.92 -1.38
N LEU A 135 -15.34 -11.92 -0.39
CA LEU A 135 -15.71 -12.14 1.01
C LEU A 135 -16.24 -10.87 1.66
N LYS A 136 -17.37 -10.99 2.30
CA LYS A 136 -18.04 -9.90 3.06
C LYS A 136 -17.61 -9.79 4.52
N GLY A 137 -16.75 -10.68 5.02
CA GLY A 137 -16.25 -10.71 6.38
C GLY A 137 -15.03 -11.59 6.53
N GLY A 138 -13.98 -11.10 7.15
CA GLY A 138 -12.61 -11.57 7.03
C GLY A 138 -12.20 -12.88 7.69
N SER A 139 -13.09 -13.71 8.25
CA SER A 139 -12.69 -14.89 9.04
C SER A 139 -12.62 -16.22 8.28
N GLU A 140 -13.13 -16.31 7.06
CA GLU A 140 -13.24 -17.57 6.31
C GLU A 140 -12.36 -17.59 5.04
N ILE A 141 -11.24 -16.89 5.08
CA ILE A 141 -10.40 -16.61 3.90
C ILE A 141 -9.93 -17.87 3.14
N TYR A 142 -9.84 -19.01 3.80
CA TYR A 142 -9.32 -20.24 3.18
C TYR A 142 -10.34 -21.36 3.05
N ALA A 143 -11.56 -21.19 3.54
CA ALA A 143 -12.51 -22.28 3.69
C ALA A 143 -13.00 -22.87 2.35
N ASP A 144 -12.91 -22.12 1.23
CA ASP A 144 -13.45 -22.56 -0.05
C ASP A 144 -12.73 -21.99 -1.28
N LEU A 145 -11.42 -21.73 -1.16
CA LEU A 145 -10.61 -21.18 -2.23
C LEU A 145 -10.60 -22.09 -3.48
N ASP A 146 -10.46 -23.40 -3.29
CA ASP A 146 -10.40 -24.36 -4.39
C ASP A 146 -11.72 -24.39 -5.20
N ASN A 147 -12.87 -24.30 -4.53
CA ASN A 147 -14.15 -24.22 -5.19
C ASN A 147 -14.33 -22.89 -5.92
N TRP A 148 -13.89 -21.79 -5.31
CA TRP A 148 -13.92 -20.45 -5.93
C TRP A 148 -13.06 -20.42 -7.21
N ILE A 149 -11.86 -20.98 -7.20
CA ILE A 149 -10.98 -21.07 -8.38
C ILE A 149 -11.68 -21.77 -9.54
N LYS A 150 -12.44 -22.83 -9.24
CA LYS A 150 -13.19 -23.63 -10.26
C LYS A 150 -14.41 -22.89 -10.82
N THR A 151 -15.03 -22.04 -10.01
CA THR A 151 -16.34 -21.43 -10.33
C THR A 151 -16.31 -19.94 -10.59
N ARG A 152 -15.14 -19.29 -10.47
CA ARG A 152 -15.01 -17.84 -10.67
C ARG A 152 -15.46 -17.42 -12.08
N PRO A 153 -16.23 -16.29 -12.18
CA PRO A 153 -16.80 -15.85 -13.45
C PRO A 153 -15.78 -15.24 -14.42
N GLU A 154 -14.67 -14.72 -13.89
CA GLU A 154 -13.62 -14.04 -14.67
C GLU A 154 -12.25 -14.65 -14.39
N ASN A 155 -11.44 -14.80 -15.43
CA ASN A 155 -10.05 -15.15 -15.26
C ASN A 155 -9.27 -13.93 -14.73
N PRO A 156 -8.38 -14.10 -13.74
CA PRO A 156 -7.45 -13.05 -13.35
C PRO A 156 -6.56 -12.69 -14.56
N PRO A 157 -5.91 -11.51 -14.55
CA PRO A 157 -4.90 -11.18 -15.55
C PRO A 157 -3.91 -12.33 -15.71
N SER A 158 -3.57 -12.67 -16.95
CA SER A 158 -2.67 -13.80 -17.23
C SER A 158 -1.31 -13.60 -16.52
N TYR A 159 -0.61 -14.67 -16.26
CA TYR A 159 0.74 -14.62 -15.70
C TYR A 159 1.67 -13.72 -16.53
N GLU A 160 1.64 -13.85 -17.84
CA GLU A 160 2.42 -13.03 -18.76
C GLU A 160 2.09 -11.53 -18.65
N SER A 161 0.83 -11.17 -18.49
CA SER A 161 0.41 -9.79 -18.29
C SER A 161 0.96 -9.23 -16.97
N ARG A 162 0.92 -10.00 -15.90
CA ARG A 162 1.46 -9.61 -14.59
C ARG A 162 2.98 -9.49 -14.61
N LEU A 163 3.66 -10.42 -15.29
CA LEU A 163 5.10 -10.41 -15.47
C LEU A 163 5.59 -9.11 -16.12
N LYS A 164 4.83 -8.61 -17.11
CA LYS A 164 5.16 -7.38 -17.83
C LYS A 164 4.86 -6.09 -17.07
N SER A 165 3.90 -6.11 -16.14
CA SER A 165 3.36 -4.88 -15.56
C SER A 165 3.62 -4.70 -14.06
N THR A 166 3.92 -5.78 -13.32
CA THR A 166 4.02 -5.73 -11.85
C THR A 166 5.17 -6.50 -11.25
N ALA A 167 5.97 -7.21 -12.05
CA ALA A 167 7.06 -8.05 -11.58
C ALA A 167 8.37 -7.78 -12.33
N TYR A 168 9.50 -7.96 -11.64
CA TYR A 168 10.85 -7.87 -12.21
C TYR A 168 11.57 -9.18 -11.95
N PHE A 169 11.59 -10.05 -12.96
CA PHE A 169 12.23 -11.35 -12.91
C PHE A 169 13.43 -11.38 -13.86
N GLY A 170 14.54 -11.91 -13.39
CA GLY A 170 15.76 -11.91 -14.19
C GLY A 170 16.95 -12.59 -13.51
N THR A 171 18.11 -12.37 -14.11
CA THR A 171 19.40 -12.92 -13.69
C THR A 171 20.25 -11.90 -12.97
#